data_16e674925647a135bb42e14c94a0facc
#
_entry.id   16e674925647a135bb42e14c94a0facc
#
_cell.length_a   1.000
_cell.length_b   1.000
_cell.length_c   1.000
_cell.angle_alpha   90.00
_cell.angle_beta   90.00
_cell.angle_gamma   90.00
#
_symmetry.space_group_name_H-M   'P 1'
#
loop_
_entity.id
_entity.type
_entity.pdbx_description
1 polymer ?
#
loop_
_entity_poly.entity_id
_entity_poly.type
_entity_poly.pdbx_seq_one_letter_code
_entity_poly.pdbx_strand_id
1 'polypeptide(L)'
;MVSLGLNAYLLLSHSIGLPVITNNLGSASGSSKTGQGDESSVIEKDMGQRPHLESLFRVGDKKNDKALLVADLNDAFLAGDFDTAIDGWQWLSSHDDNLAMQLKTQWLSHAEQWLLEGKVESVKLLTEAWLRARPYDKALRYLQVQWQLAAGQIENALETLYGLVEELPATEQGRLAREISEIVDTELARLSEQKAWQPMITFIERLLWHEPQHPPYILILAKAHIELQQYSQAKTLLYSLQFNAFYAEQVKSLLALIDLNNLQSVSIALEQQREHYLVNGLVDNNAIRLMIDTGASISVMSAKYFNGIKNQLSPEFIRNATINTAGGIVKAPIYQFSSFEIGEYRIPNMKFVVMVLEDSGSKNNGDGLLGMNYLKAFNFQIDQENSRLLLKPR
;
A
#
# COMPACT_ATOMS: atom_id res chain seq x y z
N MET A 1 2.16 -9.64 27.74
CA MET A 1 1.53 -10.96 27.65
C MET A 1 0.19 -10.82 26.91
N VAL A 2 0.17 -10.41 25.64
CA VAL A 2 -1.01 -10.30 24.77
C VAL A 2 -0.55 -10.54 23.33
N SER A 3 -0.01 -11.72 23.04
CA SER A 3 0.41 -12.12 21.69
C SER A 3 -0.22 -13.44 21.25
N LEU A 4 -1.28 -13.89 21.89
CA LEU A 4 -1.84 -15.24 21.69
C LEU A 4 -3.06 -15.32 20.78
N GLY A 5 -3.59 -14.20 20.29
CA GLY A 5 -4.82 -14.21 19.48
C GLY A 5 -4.62 -14.41 17.97
N LEU A 6 -3.50 -13.96 17.40
CA LEU A 6 -3.28 -14.03 15.94
C LEU A 6 -2.73 -15.38 15.47
N ASN A 7 -1.95 -16.08 16.31
CA ASN A 7 -1.34 -17.37 15.96
C ASN A 7 -2.32 -18.55 15.87
N ALA A 8 -3.50 -18.44 16.45
CA ALA A 8 -4.46 -19.57 16.44
C ALA A 8 -5.20 -19.72 15.09
N TYR A 9 -5.26 -18.69 14.26
CA TYR A 9 -5.93 -18.77 12.95
C TYR A 9 -5.00 -19.25 11.83
N LEU A 10 -3.70 -19.00 11.95
CA LEU A 10 -2.69 -19.49 11.00
C LEU A 10 -2.39 -21.00 11.17
N LEU A 11 -2.71 -21.58 12.33
CA LEU A 11 -2.45 -23.01 12.63
C LEU A 11 -3.54 -23.97 12.12
N LEU A 12 -4.67 -23.48 11.64
CA LEU A 12 -5.76 -24.34 11.12
C LEU A 12 -5.73 -24.58 9.60
N SER A 13 -4.82 -23.93 8.87
CA SER A 13 -4.64 -24.15 7.42
C SER A 13 -3.50 -25.13 7.06
N HIS A 14 -2.78 -25.69 8.05
CA HIS A 14 -1.64 -26.59 7.81
C HIS A 14 -2.05 -28.07 7.81
N SER A 15 -2.99 -28.44 6.95
CA SER A 15 -3.34 -29.84 6.72
C SER A 15 -3.52 -30.19 5.25
N ILE A 16 -2.71 -29.63 4.36
CA ILE A 16 -2.51 -30.21 3.02
C ILE A 16 -1.05 -29.94 2.65
N GLY A 17 -0.26 -31.02 2.63
CA GLY A 17 1.16 -30.96 2.29
C GLY A 17 1.40 -30.65 0.82
N LEU A 18 2.15 -29.59 0.56
CA LEU A 18 2.80 -29.33 -0.74
C LEU A 18 4.27 -28.97 -0.47
N PRO A 19 5.20 -29.32 -1.36
CA PRO A 19 6.63 -29.19 -1.11
C PRO A 19 7.08 -27.72 -1.11
N VAL A 20 7.76 -27.31 -0.06
CA VAL A 20 8.43 -26.02 0.09
C VAL A 20 9.66 -26.01 -0.81
N ILE A 21 9.70 -25.14 -1.80
CA ILE A 21 10.92 -24.82 -2.54
C ILE A 21 11.70 -23.79 -1.73
N THR A 22 12.74 -24.23 -1.04
CA THR A 22 13.67 -23.35 -0.35
C THR A 22 14.66 -22.75 -1.34
N ASN A 23 14.51 -21.47 -1.64
CA ASN A 23 15.53 -20.70 -2.35
C ASN A 23 16.59 -20.21 -1.34
N ASN A 24 17.77 -20.85 -1.37
CA ASN A 24 18.97 -20.37 -0.73
C ASN A 24 19.55 -19.18 -1.54
N LEU A 25 19.36 -17.97 -1.08
CA LEU A 25 20.10 -16.80 -1.57
C LEU A 25 21.33 -16.59 -0.72
N GLY A 26 22.47 -17.02 -1.25
CA GLY A 26 23.79 -16.73 -0.73
C GLY A 26 24.14 -15.25 -0.96
N SER A 27 24.54 -14.61 0.12
CA SER A 27 25.12 -13.27 0.16
C SER A 27 26.48 -13.22 -0.52
N ALA A 28 26.63 -12.34 -1.52
CA ALA A 28 27.94 -11.90 -2.02
C ALA A 28 28.02 -10.38 -1.97
N SER A 29 28.88 -9.89 -1.08
CA SER A 29 29.35 -8.52 -0.98
C SER A 29 30.41 -8.23 -2.05
N GLY A 30 30.32 -7.08 -2.72
CA GLY A 30 31.35 -6.63 -3.69
C GLY A 30 31.19 -5.17 -4.10
N SER A 31 31.83 -4.32 -3.35
CA SER A 31 32.65 -3.12 -3.66
C SER A 31 32.34 -2.27 -4.90
N SER A 32 32.12 -1.01 -4.58
CA SER A 32 32.06 0.20 -5.43
C SER A 32 33.26 0.42 -6.35
N LYS A 33 33.00 0.97 -7.56
CA LYS A 33 33.88 1.99 -8.19
C LYS A 33 33.06 2.96 -9.05
N THR A 34 33.26 4.22 -8.74
CA THR A 34 32.84 5.43 -9.45
C THR A 34 33.51 5.55 -10.82
N GLY A 35 32.77 6.05 -11.81
CA GLY A 35 33.30 6.53 -13.07
C GLY A 35 32.27 7.44 -13.76
N GLN A 36 32.53 8.75 -13.68
CA GLN A 36 31.85 9.80 -14.48
C GLN A 36 32.25 9.67 -15.95
N GLY A 37 31.31 9.99 -16.85
CA GLY A 37 31.56 10.21 -18.26
C GLY A 37 30.28 10.62 -18.96
N ASP A 38 30.17 11.93 -19.21
CA ASP A 38 29.22 12.58 -20.13
C ASP A 38 29.29 11.94 -21.53
N GLU A 39 28.13 11.80 -22.18
CA GLU A 39 27.89 12.32 -23.53
C GLU A 39 26.48 11.97 -23.99
N SER A 40 25.70 13.03 -24.17
CA SER A 40 24.46 13.05 -24.93
C SER A 40 24.74 12.77 -26.40
N SER A 41 24.19 11.69 -26.95
CA SER A 41 23.97 11.58 -28.40
C SER A 41 22.56 11.07 -28.67
N VAL A 42 21.74 11.99 -29.13
CA VAL A 42 20.46 11.77 -29.77
C VAL A 42 20.71 10.86 -30.97
N ILE A 43 20.24 9.62 -30.91
CA ILE A 43 20.15 8.76 -32.09
C ILE A 43 18.68 8.81 -32.53
N GLU A 44 18.42 9.68 -33.49
CA GLU A 44 17.28 9.56 -34.42
C GLU A 44 17.38 8.18 -35.10
N LYS A 45 16.55 7.24 -34.68
CA LYS A 45 16.44 5.95 -35.35
C LYS A 45 15.51 6.08 -36.53
N ASP A 46 16.15 6.23 -37.67
CA ASP A 46 15.65 6.11 -39.03
C ASP A 46 14.60 4.99 -39.15
N MET A 47 13.36 5.37 -39.53
CA MET A 47 12.34 4.41 -39.97
C MET A 47 12.67 3.91 -41.36
N GLY A 48 13.80 3.21 -41.46
CA GLY A 48 14.22 2.52 -42.66
C GLY A 48 13.37 1.28 -42.90
N GLN A 49 12.73 1.28 -44.03
CA GLN A 49 12.07 0.19 -44.78
C GLN A 49 12.55 -1.21 -44.33
N ARG A 50 11.59 -2.07 -43.96
CA ARG A 50 11.80 -3.51 -43.65
C ARG A 50 11.63 -4.33 -44.94
N PRO A 51 12.65 -4.46 -45.82
CA PRO A 51 12.53 -5.19 -47.11
C PRO A 51 12.56 -6.71 -46.94
N HIS A 52 12.87 -7.21 -45.74
CA HIS A 52 13.13 -8.65 -45.55
C HIS A 52 11.84 -9.47 -45.30
N LEU A 53 10.82 -8.89 -44.70
CA LEU A 53 9.55 -9.59 -44.45
C LEU A 53 8.77 -9.90 -45.72
N GLU A 54 8.69 -8.95 -46.68
CA GLU A 54 7.98 -9.19 -47.94
C GLU A 54 8.62 -10.29 -48.81
N SER A 55 9.93 -10.54 -48.69
CA SER A 55 10.60 -11.61 -49.38
C SER A 55 10.34 -13.01 -48.78
N LEU A 56 10.15 -13.10 -47.48
CA LEU A 56 9.79 -14.32 -46.74
C LEU A 56 8.34 -14.76 -47.04
N PHE A 57 7.43 -13.80 -47.27
CA PHE A 57 6.02 -14.08 -47.54
C PHE A 57 5.67 -14.36 -49.02
N ARG A 58 6.64 -14.27 -49.96
CA ARG A 58 6.45 -14.62 -51.36
C ARG A 58 6.64 -16.10 -51.68
N VAL A 59 6.75 -16.92 -50.62
CA VAL A 59 7.02 -18.35 -50.78
C VAL A 59 5.75 -19.09 -51.12
N GLY A 60 5.78 -19.85 -52.23
CA GLY A 60 4.64 -20.59 -52.72
C GLY A 60 4.28 -21.82 -51.87
N ASP A 61 3.12 -22.41 -52.15
CA ASP A 61 2.43 -23.51 -51.43
C ASP A 61 3.23 -24.85 -51.28
N LYS A 62 4.55 -24.84 -51.42
CA LYS A 62 5.36 -26.07 -51.33
C LYS A 62 5.68 -26.37 -49.86
N LYS A 63 5.55 -27.65 -49.47
CA LYS A 63 5.79 -28.16 -48.10
C LYS A 63 7.19 -27.80 -47.55
N ASN A 64 8.20 -27.73 -48.43
CA ASN A 64 9.56 -27.32 -48.07
C ASN A 64 9.67 -25.85 -47.69
N ASP A 65 8.85 -24.99 -48.31
CA ASP A 65 8.89 -23.56 -48.09
C ASP A 65 8.29 -23.20 -46.70
N LYS A 66 7.25 -23.93 -46.28
CA LYS A 66 6.66 -23.77 -44.92
C LYS A 66 7.60 -24.24 -43.81
N ALA A 67 8.35 -25.32 -44.04
CA ALA A 67 9.34 -25.81 -43.08
C ALA A 67 10.50 -24.81 -42.88
N LEU A 68 10.94 -24.17 -43.97
CA LEU A 68 11.96 -23.12 -43.91
C LEU A 68 11.46 -21.89 -43.18
N LEU A 69 10.23 -21.46 -43.48
CA LEU A 69 9.59 -20.33 -42.72
C LEU A 69 9.52 -20.62 -41.24
N VAL A 70 9.08 -21.80 -40.81
CA VAL A 70 9.02 -22.17 -39.38
C VAL A 70 10.41 -22.12 -38.74
N ALA A 71 11.47 -22.54 -39.45
CA ALA A 71 12.83 -22.45 -38.96
C ALA A 71 13.25 -20.97 -38.75
N ASP A 72 13.01 -20.12 -39.75
CA ASP A 72 13.31 -18.68 -39.67
C ASP A 72 12.55 -17.98 -38.55
N LEU A 73 11.27 -18.33 -38.32
CA LEU A 73 10.47 -17.79 -37.25
C LEU A 73 10.96 -18.26 -35.86
N ASN A 74 11.40 -19.51 -35.75
CA ASN A 74 12.03 -20.01 -34.53
C ASN A 74 13.35 -19.29 -34.23
N ASP A 75 14.17 -19.06 -35.25
CA ASP A 75 15.44 -18.33 -35.10
C ASP A 75 15.18 -16.89 -34.66
N ALA A 76 14.20 -16.19 -35.22
CA ALA A 76 13.77 -14.85 -34.77
C ALA A 76 13.29 -14.87 -33.33
N PHE A 77 12.45 -15.86 -32.98
CA PHE A 77 11.96 -16.02 -31.60
C PHE A 77 13.11 -16.24 -30.60
N LEU A 78 14.04 -17.14 -30.91
CA LEU A 78 15.19 -17.43 -30.04
C LEU A 78 16.18 -16.26 -29.94
N ALA A 79 16.28 -15.46 -31.00
CA ALA A 79 17.06 -14.23 -31.03
C ALA A 79 16.40 -13.07 -30.24
N GLY A 80 15.14 -13.21 -29.80
CA GLY A 80 14.39 -12.18 -29.11
C GLY A 80 13.74 -11.14 -30.04
N ASP A 81 13.76 -11.35 -31.35
CA ASP A 81 13.02 -10.53 -32.33
C ASP A 81 11.55 -10.99 -32.37
N PHE A 82 10.85 -10.70 -31.31
CA PHE A 82 9.46 -11.15 -31.11
C PHE A 82 8.49 -10.50 -32.10
N ASP A 83 8.73 -9.28 -32.50
CA ASP A 83 7.86 -8.61 -33.49
C ASP A 83 7.90 -9.36 -34.83
N THR A 84 9.08 -9.68 -35.33
CA THR A 84 9.23 -10.49 -36.58
C THR A 84 8.65 -11.90 -36.44
N ALA A 85 8.90 -12.56 -35.31
CA ALA A 85 8.37 -13.90 -35.04
C ALA A 85 6.83 -13.90 -35.00
N ILE A 86 6.21 -12.94 -34.35
CA ILE A 86 4.75 -12.85 -34.21
C ILE A 86 4.06 -12.45 -35.50
N ASP A 87 4.62 -11.51 -36.24
CA ASP A 87 4.09 -11.12 -37.56
C ASP A 87 4.09 -12.33 -38.53
N GLY A 88 5.18 -13.07 -38.54
CA GLY A 88 5.27 -14.29 -39.36
C GLY A 88 4.35 -15.41 -38.88
N TRP A 89 4.19 -15.55 -37.58
CA TRP A 89 3.22 -16.48 -36.99
C TRP A 89 1.77 -16.13 -37.39
N GLN A 90 1.40 -14.85 -37.38
CA GLN A 90 0.07 -14.39 -37.82
C GLN A 90 -0.18 -14.74 -39.29
N TRP A 91 0.81 -14.53 -40.13
CA TRP A 91 0.73 -14.96 -41.54
C TRP A 91 0.54 -16.48 -41.63
N LEU A 92 1.34 -17.26 -40.89
CA LEU A 92 1.24 -18.74 -40.87
C LEU A 92 -0.15 -19.19 -40.37
N SER A 93 -0.70 -18.56 -39.32
CA SER A 93 -2.03 -18.88 -38.78
C SER A 93 -3.15 -18.71 -39.82
N SER A 94 -3.02 -17.74 -40.74
CA SER A 94 -3.98 -17.54 -41.83
C SER A 94 -3.86 -18.54 -42.98
N HIS A 95 -2.72 -19.25 -43.10
CA HIS A 95 -2.43 -20.18 -44.20
C HIS A 95 -2.32 -21.64 -43.75
N ASP A 96 -1.97 -21.92 -42.51
CA ASP A 96 -1.84 -23.24 -41.91
C ASP A 96 -1.97 -23.16 -40.38
N ASP A 97 -3.22 -23.15 -39.91
CA ASP A 97 -3.55 -22.97 -38.49
C ASP A 97 -2.96 -24.10 -37.60
N ASN A 98 -2.91 -25.33 -38.09
CA ASN A 98 -2.33 -26.45 -37.36
C ASN A 98 -0.83 -26.25 -37.11
N LEU A 99 -0.08 -25.81 -38.11
CA LEU A 99 1.34 -25.56 -37.97
C LEU A 99 1.63 -24.35 -37.08
N ALA A 100 0.82 -23.30 -37.22
CA ALA A 100 0.89 -22.13 -36.35
C ALA A 100 0.60 -22.48 -34.87
N MET A 101 -0.39 -23.35 -34.61
CA MET A 101 -0.71 -23.80 -33.26
C MET A 101 0.44 -24.64 -32.66
N GLN A 102 1.05 -25.52 -33.44
CA GLN A 102 2.23 -26.29 -33.00
C GLN A 102 3.40 -25.37 -32.64
N LEU A 103 3.68 -24.38 -33.49
CA LEU A 103 4.74 -23.40 -33.27
C LEU A 103 4.50 -22.57 -32.02
N LYS A 104 3.28 -22.08 -31.84
CA LYS A 104 2.88 -21.36 -30.62
C LYS A 104 3.07 -22.21 -29.35
N THR A 105 2.64 -23.47 -29.38
CA THR A 105 2.82 -24.39 -28.25
C THR A 105 4.29 -24.59 -27.89
N GLN A 106 5.14 -24.72 -28.89
CA GLN A 106 6.59 -24.84 -28.73
C GLN A 106 7.18 -23.56 -28.07
N TRP A 107 6.77 -22.39 -28.57
CA TRP A 107 7.22 -21.10 -27.99
C TRP A 107 6.74 -20.88 -26.56
N LEU A 108 5.51 -21.27 -26.24
CA LEU A 108 5.02 -21.22 -24.86
C LEU A 108 5.84 -22.11 -23.94
N SER A 109 6.12 -23.36 -24.33
CA SER A 109 6.97 -24.25 -23.51
C SER A 109 8.39 -23.70 -23.34
N HIS A 110 8.91 -23.02 -24.34
CA HIS A 110 10.23 -22.37 -24.27
C HIS A 110 10.19 -21.17 -23.29
N ALA A 111 9.12 -20.38 -23.33
CA ALA A 111 8.94 -19.26 -22.44
C ALA A 111 8.77 -19.71 -20.98
N GLU A 112 8.04 -20.81 -20.73
CA GLU A 112 7.96 -21.42 -19.40
C GLU A 112 9.34 -21.88 -18.90
N GLN A 113 10.15 -22.45 -19.76
CA GLN A 113 11.53 -22.80 -19.43
C GLN A 113 12.37 -21.56 -19.11
N TRP A 114 12.23 -20.47 -19.86
CA TRP A 114 12.91 -19.21 -19.58
C TRP A 114 12.55 -18.66 -18.19
N LEU A 115 11.30 -18.81 -17.74
CA LEU A 115 10.92 -18.44 -16.38
C LEU A 115 11.65 -19.27 -15.33
N LEU A 116 11.77 -20.59 -15.54
CA LEU A 116 12.53 -21.48 -14.66
C LEU A 116 14.03 -21.13 -14.62
N GLU A 117 14.57 -20.61 -15.71
CA GLU A 117 15.94 -20.13 -15.83
C GLU A 117 16.14 -18.71 -15.29
N GLY A 118 15.08 -18.05 -14.82
CA GLY A 118 15.12 -16.66 -14.32
C GLY A 118 15.18 -15.60 -15.41
N LYS A 119 14.93 -15.94 -16.67
CA LYS A 119 14.91 -15.00 -17.82
C LYS A 119 13.58 -14.28 -17.93
N VAL A 120 13.14 -13.65 -16.83
CA VAL A 120 11.82 -13.02 -16.69
C VAL A 120 11.61 -11.91 -17.73
N GLU A 121 12.65 -11.11 -18.02
CA GLU A 121 12.55 -10.00 -18.97
C GLU A 121 12.29 -10.46 -20.40
N SER A 122 12.87 -11.59 -20.83
CA SER A 122 12.60 -12.17 -22.16
C SER A 122 11.14 -12.58 -22.29
N VAL A 123 10.56 -13.18 -21.24
CA VAL A 123 9.15 -13.59 -21.24
C VAL A 123 8.23 -12.39 -21.22
N LYS A 124 8.58 -11.34 -20.47
CA LYS A 124 7.86 -10.07 -20.46
C LYS A 124 7.81 -9.45 -21.86
N LEU A 125 8.96 -9.30 -22.52
CA LEU A 125 9.02 -8.75 -23.87
C LEU A 125 8.22 -9.58 -24.89
N LEU A 126 8.28 -10.91 -24.81
CA LEU A 126 7.46 -11.80 -25.62
C LEU A 126 5.96 -11.56 -25.40
N THR A 127 5.52 -11.55 -24.14
CA THR A 127 4.10 -11.37 -23.81
C THR A 127 3.59 -9.99 -24.21
N GLU A 128 4.38 -8.94 -23.99
CA GLU A 128 4.05 -7.58 -24.40
C GLU A 128 3.92 -7.46 -25.93
N ALA A 129 4.84 -8.04 -26.69
CA ALA A 129 4.78 -8.06 -28.15
C ALA A 129 3.55 -8.82 -28.65
N TRP A 130 3.30 -10.01 -28.08
CA TRP A 130 2.16 -10.84 -28.48
C TRP A 130 0.83 -10.19 -28.16
N LEU A 131 0.66 -9.69 -26.94
CA LEU A 131 -0.59 -9.09 -26.47
C LEU A 131 -0.90 -7.75 -27.15
N ARG A 132 0.08 -7.03 -27.70
CA ARG A 132 -0.17 -5.91 -28.63
C ARG A 132 -0.92 -6.36 -29.88
N ALA A 133 -0.54 -7.50 -30.43
CA ALA A 133 -1.16 -8.07 -31.64
C ALA A 133 -2.44 -8.86 -31.35
N ARG A 134 -2.51 -9.53 -30.20
CA ARG A 134 -3.60 -10.44 -29.78
C ARG A 134 -3.95 -10.23 -28.29
N PRO A 135 -4.66 -9.13 -27.92
CA PRO A 135 -4.91 -8.76 -26.52
C PRO A 135 -5.69 -9.80 -25.69
N TYR A 136 -6.49 -10.63 -26.36
CA TYR A 136 -7.36 -11.63 -25.72
C TYR A 136 -6.81 -13.05 -25.77
N ASP A 137 -5.53 -13.23 -26.08
CA ASP A 137 -4.91 -14.56 -26.10
C ASP A 137 -4.72 -15.07 -24.67
N LYS A 138 -5.60 -15.97 -24.24
CA LYS A 138 -5.64 -16.49 -22.86
C LYS A 138 -4.34 -17.15 -22.43
N ALA A 139 -3.66 -17.91 -23.34
CA ALA A 139 -2.41 -18.58 -23.01
C ALA A 139 -1.30 -17.56 -22.71
N LEU A 140 -1.20 -16.51 -23.51
CA LEU A 140 -0.20 -15.47 -23.32
C LEU A 140 -0.54 -14.57 -22.10
N ARG A 141 -1.81 -14.30 -21.84
CA ARG A 141 -2.23 -13.62 -20.60
C ARG A 141 -1.90 -14.46 -19.37
N TYR A 142 -2.06 -15.78 -19.44
CA TYR A 142 -1.63 -16.64 -18.35
C TYR A 142 -0.11 -16.67 -18.18
N LEU A 143 0.65 -16.70 -19.27
CA LEU A 143 2.10 -16.53 -19.24
C LEU A 143 2.50 -15.14 -18.67
N GLN A 144 1.71 -14.10 -18.93
CA GLN A 144 1.86 -12.78 -18.30
C GLN A 144 1.75 -12.87 -16.79
N VAL A 145 0.74 -13.57 -16.27
CA VAL A 145 0.61 -13.81 -14.82
C VAL A 145 1.86 -14.47 -14.26
N GLN A 146 2.36 -15.49 -14.91
CA GLN A 146 3.54 -16.24 -14.44
C GLN A 146 4.79 -15.36 -14.33
N TRP A 147 5.09 -14.54 -15.34
CA TRP A 147 6.25 -13.65 -15.24
C TRP A 147 6.03 -12.50 -14.23
N GLN A 148 4.81 -11.99 -14.10
CA GLN A 148 4.47 -10.98 -13.08
C GLN A 148 4.71 -11.51 -11.67
N LEU A 149 4.30 -12.76 -11.40
CA LEU A 149 4.58 -13.44 -10.12
C LEU A 149 6.09 -13.64 -9.91
N ALA A 150 6.80 -14.10 -10.93
CA ALA A 150 8.25 -14.28 -10.87
C ALA A 150 9.01 -12.95 -10.66
N ALA A 151 8.45 -11.84 -11.13
CA ALA A 151 8.97 -10.48 -10.91
C ALA A 151 8.52 -9.87 -9.56
N GLY A 152 7.74 -10.56 -8.75
CA GLY A 152 7.18 -10.03 -7.51
C GLY A 152 6.07 -9.00 -7.70
N GLN A 153 5.48 -8.90 -8.89
CA GLN A 153 4.39 -7.98 -9.23
C GLN A 153 3.03 -8.60 -8.91
N ILE A 154 2.81 -8.93 -7.64
CA ILE A 154 1.65 -9.71 -7.17
C ILE A 154 0.32 -9.05 -7.56
N GLU A 155 0.22 -7.72 -7.37
CA GLU A 155 -1.01 -6.98 -7.66
C GLU A 155 -1.37 -7.01 -9.15
N ASN A 156 -0.37 -6.84 -10.03
CA ASN A 156 -0.57 -6.91 -11.48
C ASN A 156 -0.98 -8.33 -11.91
N ALA A 157 -0.38 -9.35 -11.31
CA ALA A 157 -0.73 -10.75 -11.57
C ALA A 157 -2.18 -11.06 -11.20
N LEU A 158 -2.63 -10.59 -10.04
CA LEU A 158 -4.02 -10.74 -9.57
C LEU A 158 -4.99 -10.01 -10.49
N GLU A 159 -4.69 -8.76 -10.88
CA GLU A 159 -5.52 -8.01 -11.82
C GLU A 159 -5.68 -8.76 -13.17
N THR A 160 -4.59 -9.31 -13.69
CA THR A 160 -4.63 -10.14 -14.91
C THR A 160 -5.46 -11.40 -14.71
N LEU A 161 -5.33 -12.08 -13.55
CA LEU A 161 -6.11 -13.28 -13.22
C LEU A 161 -7.60 -12.98 -13.08
N TYR A 162 -7.99 -11.93 -12.36
CA TYR A 162 -9.40 -11.51 -12.26
C TYR A 162 -10.00 -11.24 -13.65
N GLY A 163 -9.29 -10.52 -14.50
CA GLY A 163 -9.72 -10.31 -15.87
C GLY A 163 -9.85 -11.61 -16.68
N LEU A 164 -9.01 -12.61 -16.43
CA LEU A 164 -9.14 -13.93 -17.06
C LEU A 164 -10.36 -14.70 -16.54
N VAL A 165 -10.66 -14.61 -15.24
CA VAL A 165 -11.85 -15.26 -14.64
C VAL A 165 -13.13 -14.76 -15.28
N GLU A 166 -13.26 -13.45 -15.52
CA GLU A 166 -14.44 -12.86 -16.13
C GLU A 166 -14.70 -13.36 -17.57
N GLU A 167 -13.65 -13.74 -18.29
CA GLU A 167 -13.72 -14.24 -19.69
C GLU A 167 -13.91 -15.76 -19.79
N LEU A 168 -13.85 -16.49 -18.67
CA LEU A 168 -13.96 -17.94 -18.66
C LEU A 168 -15.39 -18.42 -18.40
N PRO A 169 -15.80 -19.56 -18.98
CA PRO A 169 -17.01 -20.25 -18.60
C PRO A 169 -16.99 -20.61 -17.10
N ALA A 170 -18.14 -20.61 -16.44
CA ALA A 170 -18.26 -20.92 -15.02
C ALA A 170 -17.61 -22.26 -14.61
N THR A 171 -17.56 -23.24 -15.52
CA THR A 171 -16.92 -24.56 -15.31
C THR A 171 -15.40 -24.47 -15.14
N GLU A 172 -14.76 -23.43 -15.68
CA GLU A 172 -13.31 -23.25 -15.65
C GLU A 172 -12.86 -22.20 -14.63
N GLN A 173 -13.75 -21.33 -14.17
CA GLN A 173 -13.46 -20.27 -13.22
C GLN A 173 -12.91 -20.79 -11.88
N GLY A 174 -13.40 -21.96 -11.41
CA GLY A 174 -13.02 -22.51 -10.11
C GLY A 174 -11.52 -22.88 -9.98
N ARG A 175 -10.81 -23.11 -11.08
CA ARG A 175 -9.37 -23.32 -11.04
C ARG A 175 -8.62 -22.02 -10.78
N LEU A 176 -8.94 -20.99 -11.54
CA LEU A 176 -8.30 -19.67 -11.38
C LEU A 176 -8.68 -19.02 -10.05
N ALA A 177 -9.91 -19.20 -9.56
CA ALA A 177 -10.32 -18.70 -8.26
C ALA A 177 -9.49 -19.31 -7.11
N ARG A 178 -9.14 -20.61 -7.20
CA ARG A 178 -8.24 -21.23 -6.22
C ARG A 178 -6.82 -20.66 -6.32
N GLU A 179 -6.31 -20.48 -7.54
CA GLU A 179 -4.98 -19.89 -7.77
C GLU A 179 -4.91 -18.46 -7.22
N ILE A 180 -5.94 -17.64 -7.43
CA ILE A 180 -6.07 -16.32 -6.83
C ILE A 180 -6.02 -16.42 -5.31
N SER A 181 -6.79 -17.33 -4.71
CA SER A 181 -6.80 -17.51 -3.25
C SER A 181 -5.43 -17.89 -2.70
N GLU A 182 -4.72 -18.81 -3.35
CA GLU A 182 -3.37 -19.25 -2.93
C GLU A 182 -2.36 -18.10 -2.98
N ILE A 183 -2.40 -17.27 -4.03
CA ILE A 183 -1.54 -16.09 -4.17
C ILE A 183 -1.86 -15.07 -3.08
N VAL A 184 -3.14 -14.77 -2.87
CA VAL A 184 -3.60 -13.83 -1.85
C VAL A 184 -3.21 -14.29 -0.45
N ASP A 185 -3.46 -15.55 -0.11
CA ASP A 185 -3.12 -16.11 1.20
C ASP A 185 -1.61 -16.05 1.47
N THR A 186 -0.80 -16.34 0.44
CA THR A 186 0.67 -16.26 0.54
C THR A 186 1.11 -14.81 0.81
N GLU A 187 0.57 -13.84 0.10
CA GLU A 187 0.94 -12.44 0.27
C GLU A 187 0.45 -11.87 1.60
N LEU A 188 -0.77 -12.21 2.02
CA LEU A 188 -1.29 -11.81 3.33
C LEU A 188 -0.46 -12.40 4.49
N ALA A 189 -0.03 -13.66 4.38
CA ALA A 189 0.87 -14.28 5.35
C ALA A 189 2.21 -13.52 5.43
N ARG A 190 2.83 -13.22 4.28
CA ARG A 190 4.08 -12.47 4.19
C ARG A 190 3.96 -11.09 4.84
N LEU A 191 2.91 -10.34 4.51
CA LEU A 191 2.66 -9.00 5.06
C LEU A 191 2.40 -9.05 6.58
N SER A 192 1.69 -10.09 7.06
CA SER A 192 1.44 -10.32 8.48
C SER A 192 2.71 -10.62 9.26
N GLU A 193 3.57 -11.51 8.76
CA GLU A 193 4.87 -11.83 9.37
C GLU A 193 5.77 -10.61 9.50
N GLN A 194 5.75 -9.74 8.48
CA GLN A 194 6.50 -8.49 8.47
C GLN A 194 5.82 -7.38 9.29
N LYS A 195 4.62 -7.60 9.81
CA LYS A 195 3.77 -6.58 10.47
C LYS A 195 3.57 -5.36 9.58
N ALA A 196 3.52 -5.56 8.28
CA ALA A 196 3.36 -4.52 7.26
C ALA A 196 1.89 -4.14 7.09
N TRP A 197 1.27 -3.61 8.17
CA TRP A 197 -0.17 -3.40 8.25
C TRP A 197 -0.69 -2.39 7.22
N GLN A 198 0.01 -1.29 6.97
CA GLN A 198 -0.42 -0.31 5.97
C GLN A 198 -0.33 -0.85 4.53
N PRO A 199 0.74 -1.53 4.09
CA PRO A 199 0.74 -2.27 2.83
C PRO A 199 -0.36 -3.33 2.73
N MET A 200 -0.65 -4.05 3.83
CA MET A 200 -1.75 -5.02 3.88
C MET A 200 -3.11 -4.38 3.63
N ILE A 201 -3.38 -3.22 4.24
CA ILE A 201 -4.60 -2.44 4.00
C ILE A 201 -4.73 -2.11 2.52
N THR A 202 -3.71 -1.51 1.91
CA THR A 202 -3.72 -1.15 0.49
C THR A 202 -3.94 -2.36 -0.41
N PHE A 203 -3.30 -3.48 -0.10
CA PHE A 203 -3.46 -4.72 -0.85
C PHE A 203 -4.90 -5.26 -0.79
N ILE A 204 -5.49 -5.31 0.43
CA ILE A 204 -6.87 -5.81 0.61
C ILE A 204 -7.89 -4.86 -0.01
N GLU A 205 -7.70 -3.56 0.07
CA GLU A 205 -8.59 -2.58 -0.57
C GLU A 205 -8.66 -2.80 -2.09
N ARG A 206 -7.55 -3.17 -2.74
CA ARG A 206 -7.55 -3.55 -4.16
C ARG A 206 -8.30 -4.86 -4.42
N LEU A 207 -8.17 -5.87 -3.56
CA LEU A 207 -8.93 -7.10 -3.69
C LEU A 207 -10.44 -6.85 -3.57
N LEU A 208 -10.85 -5.95 -2.67
CA LEU A 208 -12.24 -5.55 -2.50
C LEU A 208 -12.83 -4.78 -3.69
N TRP A 209 -12.01 -4.26 -4.61
CA TRP A 209 -12.45 -3.75 -5.89
C TRP A 209 -13.06 -4.86 -6.77
N HIS A 210 -12.45 -6.05 -6.76
CA HIS A 210 -12.92 -7.21 -7.51
C HIS A 210 -14.01 -7.98 -6.76
N GLU A 211 -13.92 -8.04 -5.44
CA GLU A 211 -14.82 -8.76 -4.55
C GLU A 211 -15.35 -7.86 -3.41
N PRO A 212 -16.23 -6.87 -3.67
CA PRO A 212 -16.57 -5.80 -2.72
C PRO A 212 -17.19 -6.27 -1.40
N GLN A 213 -17.78 -7.45 -1.38
CA GLN A 213 -18.48 -7.99 -0.20
C GLN A 213 -17.84 -9.30 0.30
N HIS A 214 -16.57 -9.53 0.04
CA HIS A 214 -15.87 -10.73 0.46
C HIS A 214 -15.57 -10.69 1.97
N PRO A 215 -16.31 -11.45 2.81
CA PRO A 215 -16.24 -11.29 4.26
C PRO A 215 -14.83 -11.57 4.85
N PRO A 216 -14.05 -12.57 4.38
CA PRO A 216 -12.69 -12.77 4.83
C PRO A 216 -11.81 -11.54 4.66
N TYR A 217 -11.86 -10.87 3.50
CA TYR A 217 -11.05 -9.68 3.23
C TYR A 217 -11.45 -8.52 4.15
N ILE A 218 -12.76 -8.27 4.32
CA ILE A 218 -13.27 -7.24 5.23
C ILE A 218 -12.78 -7.49 6.66
N LEU A 219 -12.79 -8.76 7.11
CA LEU A 219 -12.36 -9.12 8.45
C LEU A 219 -10.85 -8.92 8.65
N ILE A 220 -10.02 -9.29 7.66
CA ILE A 220 -8.57 -9.09 7.72
C ILE A 220 -8.25 -7.58 7.67
N LEU A 221 -8.97 -6.81 6.85
CA LEU A 221 -8.85 -5.36 6.79
C LEU A 221 -9.16 -4.71 8.14
N ALA A 222 -10.26 -5.13 8.78
CA ALA A 222 -10.59 -4.65 10.12
C ALA A 222 -9.50 -4.98 11.15
N LYS A 223 -8.91 -6.17 11.12
CA LYS A 223 -7.79 -6.55 11.99
C LYS A 223 -6.55 -5.69 11.74
N ALA A 224 -6.19 -5.43 10.49
CA ALA A 224 -5.07 -4.56 10.16
C ALA A 224 -5.28 -3.13 10.69
N HIS A 225 -6.50 -2.59 10.60
CA HIS A 225 -6.84 -1.30 11.21
C HIS A 225 -6.74 -1.34 12.76
N ILE A 226 -7.12 -2.45 13.40
CA ILE A 226 -6.95 -2.61 14.86
C ILE A 226 -5.47 -2.55 15.24
N GLU A 227 -4.60 -3.22 14.51
CA GLU A 227 -3.15 -3.21 14.77
C GLU A 227 -2.54 -1.80 14.65
N LEU A 228 -3.09 -0.97 13.76
CA LEU A 228 -2.73 0.44 13.61
C LEU A 228 -3.50 1.36 14.58
N GLN A 229 -4.32 0.81 15.49
CA GLN A 229 -5.17 1.55 16.42
C GLN A 229 -6.19 2.49 15.73
N GLN A 230 -6.53 2.19 14.49
CA GLN A 230 -7.54 2.89 13.69
C GLN A 230 -8.92 2.30 13.97
N TYR A 231 -9.38 2.46 15.22
CA TYR A 231 -10.56 1.75 15.73
C TYR A 231 -11.87 2.15 15.07
N SER A 232 -11.99 3.40 14.61
CA SER A 232 -13.20 3.87 13.91
C SER A 232 -13.40 3.12 12.59
N GLN A 233 -12.35 3.04 11.77
CA GLN A 233 -12.35 2.30 10.50
C GLN A 233 -12.63 0.80 10.73
N ALA A 234 -11.96 0.22 11.73
CA ALA A 234 -12.17 -1.18 12.09
C ALA A 234 -13.64 -1.45 12.48
N LYS A 235 -14.25 -0.59 13.30
CA LYS A 235 -15.66 -0.72 13.70
C LYS A 235 -16.61 -0.67 12.51
N THR A 236 -16.42 0.28 11.60
CA THR A 236 -17.26 0.40 10.38
C THR A 236 -17.23 -0.88 9.57
N LEU A 237 -16.05 -1.47 9.36
CA LEU A 237 -15.89 -2.73 8.66
C LEU A 237 -16.55 -3.89 9.42
N LEU A 238 -16.36 -3.99 10.73
CA LEU A 238 -16.93 -5.05 11.56
C LEU A 238 -18.46 -4.99 11.59
N TYR A 239 -19.05 -3.78 11.64
CA TYR A 239 -20.51 -3.63 11.60
C TYR A 239 -21.11 -4.09 10.28
N SER A 240 -20.40 -3.99 9.16
CA SER A 240 -20.88 -4.55 7.89
C SER A 240 -21.04 -6.07 7.92
N LEU A 241 -20.29 -6.75 8.80
CA LEU A 241 -20.31 -8.21 8.96
C LEU A 241 -21.17 -8.70 10.15
N GLN A 242 -21.75 -7.81 10.95
CA GLN A 242 -22.41 -8.19 12.22
C GLN A 242 -23.57 -9.18 12.06
N PHE A 243 -24.24 -9.18 10.91
CA PHE A 243 -25.35 -10.08 10.61
C PHE A 243 -24.94 -11.33 9.82
N ASN A 244 -23.64 -11.48 9.53
CA ASN A 244 -23.14 -12.68 8.88
C ASN A 244 -23.00 -13.80 9.93
N ALA A 245 -23.86 -14.81 9.87
CA ALA A 245 -23.94 -15.87 10.87
C ALA A 245 -22.59 -16.61 11.11
N PHE A 246 -21.77 -16.73 10.07
CA PHE A 246 -20.46 -17.40 10.16
C PHE A 246 -19.41 -16.58 10.91
N TYR A 247 -19.46 -15.24 10.78
CA TYR A 247 -18.46 -14.32 11.35
C TYR A 247 -18.94 -13.60 12.62
N ALA A 248 -20.20 -13.72 13.01
CA ALA A 248 -20.83 -12.96 14.10
C ALA A 248 -20.04 -13.02 15.43
N GLU A 249 -19.62 -14.22 15.86
CA GLU A 249 -18.86 -14.38 17.11
C GLU A 249 -17.46 -13.74 17.02
N GLN A 250 -16.81 -13.82 15.85
CA GLN A 250 -15.50 -13.22 15.65
C GLN A 250 -15.60 -11.70 15.60
N VAL A 251 -16.62 -11.17 14.94
CA VAL A 251 -16.94 -9.73 14.93
C VAL A 251 -17.17 -9.21 16.34
N LYS A 252 -18.00 -9.90 17.12
CA LYS A 252 -18.30 -9.57 18.52
C LYS A 252 -17.02 -9.55 19.37
N SER A 253 -16.14 -10.52 19.22
CA SER A 253 -14.88 -10.59 19.94
C SER A 253 -13.94 -9.43 19.59
N LEU A 254 -13.86 -9.05 18.31
CA LEU A 254 -13.03 -7.93 17.85
C LEU A 254 -13.60 -6.57 18.32
N LEU A 255 -14.92 -6.39 18.30
CA LEU A 255 -15.58 -5.20 18.83
C LEU A 255 -15.30 -5.07 20.35
N ALA A 256 -15.42 -6.18 21.10
CA ALA A 256 -15.10 -6.17 22.53
C ALA A 256 -13.62 -5.83 22.80
N LEU A 257 -12.70 -6.33 21.97
CA LEU A 257 -11.28 -5.99 22.05
C LEU A 257 -11.04 -4.48 21.82
N ILE A 258 -11.71 -3.89 20.82
CA ILE A 258 -11.64 -2.45 20.56
C ILE A 258 -12.18 -1.66 21.76
N ASP A 259 -13.32 -2.07 22.30
CA ASP A 259 -13.93 -1.39 23.45
C ASP A 259 -13.05 -1.49 24.69
N LEU A 260 -12.44 -2.65 24.96
CA LEU A 260 -11.48 -2.82 26.04
C LEU A 260 -10.24 -1.92 25.87
N ASN A 261 -9.71 -1.80 24.65
CA ASN A 261 -8.60 -0.90 24.36
C ASN A 261 -8.98 0.58 24.51
N ASN A 262 -10.23 0.94 24.17
CA ASN A 262 -10.76 2.28 24.39
C ASN A 262 -10.96 2.59 25.89
N LEU A 263 -11.36 1.62 26.72
CA LEU A 263 -11.47 1.78 28.16
C LEU A 263 -10.12 2.04 28.85
N GLN A 264 -9.00 1.63 28.25
CA GLN A 264 -7.64 1.95 28.71
C GLN A 264 -7.16 3.33 28.27
N SER A 265 -7.91 4.04 27.44
CA SER A 265 -7.63 5.40 27.02
C SER A 265 -8.51 6.37 27.78
N VAL A 266 -7.92 7.46 28.25
CA VAL A 266 -8.71 8.58 28.81
C VAL A 266 -9.40 9.30 27.67
N SER A 267 -10.72 9.40 27.76
CA SER A 267 -11.56 10.07 26.78
C SER A 267 -11.86 11.49 27.20
N ILE A 268 -11.39 12.47 26.45
CA ILE A 268 -11.50 13.89 26.76
C ILE A 268 -12.46 14.51 25.73
N ALA A 269 -13.47 15.24 26.25
CA ALA A 269 -14.40 15.95 25.39
C ALA A 269 -13.70 17.09 24.64
N LEU A 270 -13.99 17.21 23.36
CA LEU A 270 -13.53 18.30 22.51
C LEU A 270 -14.69 19.23 22.15
N GLU A 271 -14.38 20.50 22.03
CA GLU A 271 -15.29 21.48 21.42
C GLU A 271 -14.95 21.61 19.95
N GLN A 272 -15.88 21.21 19.08
CA GLN A 272 -15.70 21.39 17.65
C GLN A 272 -16.01 22.82 17.23
N GLN A 273 -15.04 23.46 16.55
CA GLN A 273 -15.19 24.79 16.00
C GLN A 273 -14.84 24.79 14.53
N ARG A 274 -15.83 24.73 13.63
CA ARG A 274 -15.70 24.49 12.19
C ARG A 274 -14.96 23.17 11.95
N GLU A 275 -13.78 23.22 11.33
CA GLU A 275 -12.93 22.05 11.04
C GLU A 275 -11.87 21.78 12.11
N HIS A 276 -11.89 22.53 13.22
CA HIS A 276 -10.90 22.43 14.28
C HIS A 276 -11.51 21.93 15.58
N TYR A 277 -10.68 21.37 16.42
CA TYR A 277 -11.05 20.87 17.75
C TYR A 277 -10.29 21.62 18.84
N LEU A 278 -11.02 22.08 19.84
CA LEU A 278 -10.46 22.70 21.01
C LEU A 278 -10.56 21.76 22.22
N VAL A 279 -9.53 21.79 23.04
CA VAL A 279 -9.43 21.02 24.27
C VAL A 279 -9.17 21.94 25.46
N ASN A 280 -9.83 21.66 26.55
CA ASN A 280 -9.59 22.35 27.83
C ASN A 280 -8.45 21.66 28.57
N GLY A 281 -7.56 22.46 29.13
CA GLY A 281 -6.44 22.01 29.95
C GLY A 281 -6.15 22.97 31.10
N LEU A 282 -5.15 22.64 31.91
CA LEU A 282 -4.64 23.48 33.00
C LEU A 282 -3.13 23.68 32.81
N VAL A 283 -2.68 24.92 32.83
CA VAL A 283 -1.26 25.28 32.90
C VAL A 283 -0.96 25.86 34.25
N ASP A 284 -0.14 25.16 35.05
CA ASP A 284 0.11 25.48 36.45
C ASP A 284 -1.19 25.84 37.24
N ASN A 285 -2.21 24.97 37.08
CA ASN A 285 -3.57 25.09 37.64
C ASN A 285 -4.45 26.23 37.06
N ASN A 286 -4.02 26.96 36.03
CA ASN A 286 -4.84 27.96 35.36
C ASN A 286 -5.47 27.36 34.10
N ALA A 287 -6.78 27.53 33.96
CA ALA A 287 -7.54 27.01 32.84
C ALA A 287 -7.09 27.65 31.54
N ILE A 288 -6.82 26.83 30.56
CA ILE A 288 -6.43 27.22 29.17
C ILE A 288 -7.22 26.40 28.18
N ARG A 289 -7.61 27.02 27.07
CA ARG A 289 -8.29 26.34 25.95
C ARG A 289 -7.44 26.38 24.71
N LEU A 290 -7.02 25.22 24.25
CA LEU A 290 -6.08 25.08 23.14
C LEU A 290 -6.73 24.40 21.93
N MET A 291 -6.47 24.94 20.75
CA MET A 291 -6.79 24.25 19.49
C MET A 291 -5.76 23.14 19.24
N ILE A 292 -6.22 21.94 18.90
CA ILE A 292 -5.33 20.83 18.56
C ILE A 292 -4.70 21.10 17.18
N ASP A 293 -3.36 21.13 17.16
CA ASP A 293 -2.57 21.32 15.95
C ASP A 293 -1.45 20.28 15.86
N THR A 294 -1.70 19.21 15.12
CA THR A 294 -0.72 18.13 14.91
C THR A 294 0.45 18.54 14.00
N GLY A 295 0.34 19.66 13.30
CA GLY A 295 1.42 20.26 12.50
C GLY A 295 2.40 21.08 13.33
N ALA A 296 2.00 21.51 14.54
CA ALA A 296 2.86 22.26 15.44
C ALA A 296 3.77 21.34 16.26
N SER A 297 5.08 21.47 16.09
CA SER A 297 6.08 20.69 16.87
C SER A 297 6.09 21.04 18.35
N ILE A 298 5.71 22.28 18.70
CA ILE A 298 5.67 22.83 20.06
C ILE A 298 4.35 23.58 20.25
N SER A 299 3.75 23.46 21.43
CA SER A 299 2.52 24.13 21.79
C SER A 299 2.73 25.66 21.85
N VAL A 300 1.70 26.39 21.48
CA VAL A 300 1.71 27.87 21.45
C VAL A 300 0.72 28.40 22.46
N MET A 301 1.10 29.44 23.19
CA MET A 301 0.22 30.24 24.08
C MET A 301 0.11 31.63 23.48
N SER A 302 -1.11 32.15 23.39
CA SER A 302 -1.32 33.53 22.92
C SER A 302 -0.70 34.53 23.89
N ALA A 303 -0.06 35.57 23.37
CA ALA A 303 0.51 36.63 24.17
C ALA A 303 -0.56 37.34 25.02
N LYS A 304 -1.79 37.39 24.52
CA LYS A 304 -2.94 37.95 25.24
C LYS A 304 -3.24 37.14 26.50
N TYR A 305 -3.38 35.81 26.37
CA TYR A 305 -3.63 34.93 27.51
C TYR A 305 -2.44 34.95 28.47
N PHE A 306 -1.23 34.82 28.01
CA PHE A 306 0.00 34.85 28.83
C PHE A 306 0.08 36.11 29.68
N ASN A 307 -0.16 37.29 29.08
CA ASN A 307 -0.13 38.56 29.81
C ASN A 307 -1.22 38.69 30.88
N GLY A 308 -2.35 37.99 30.66
CA GLY A 308 -3.44 37.94 31.65
C GLY A 308 -3.09 37.14 32.93
N ILE A 309 -2.27 36.07 32.74
CA ILE A 309 -1.99 35.13 33.85
C ILE A 309 -0.55 35.16 34.37
N LYS A 310 0.39 35.79 33.67
CA LYS A 310 1.83 35.77 34.00
C LYS A 310 2.16 36.18 35.45
N ASN A 311 1.35 37.01 36.05
CA ASN A 311 1.55 37.44 37.45
C ASN A 311 1.11 36.37 38.48
N GLN A 312 0.34 35.36 38.04
CA GLN A 312 -0.12 34.23 38.83
C GLN A 312 0.75 33.00 38.62
N LEU A 313 1.62 33.03 37.60
CA LEU A 313 2.53 31.98 37.22
C LEU A 313 3.96 32.38 37.51
N SER A 314 4.84 31.39 37.60
CA SER A 314 6.29 31.59 37.66
C SER A 314 6.97 30.86 36.49
N PRO A 315 6.68 31.24 35.21
CA PRO A 315 7.21 30.57 34.08
C PRO A 315 8.71 30.86 33.93
N GLU A 316 9.49 29.82 33.65
CA GLU A 316 10.91 29.95 33.37
C GLU A 316 11.12 30.35 31.90
N PHE A 317 11.79 31.49 31.66
CA PHE A 317 12.21 31.86 30.31
C PHE A 317 13.37 30.97 29.89
N ILE A 318 13.18 30.25 28.75
CA ILE A 318 14.22 29.34 28.22
C ILE A 318 15.07 30.06 27.20
N ARG A 319 14.46 30.58 26.12
CA ARG A 319 15.18 31.28 25.04
C ARG A 319 14.19 31.90 24.05
N ASN A 320 14.70 32.79 23.21
CA ASN A 320 13.99 33.17 21.99
C ASN A 320 14.27 32.13 20.90
N ALA A 321 13.25 31.78 20.12
CA ALA A 321 13.35 30.85 19.02
C ALA A 321 12.76 31.47 17.75
N THR A 322 13.29 31.05 16.63
CA THR A 322 12.72 31.35 15.31
C THR A 322 11.72 30.25 14.98
N ILE A 323 10.46 30.62 14.78
CA ILE A 323 9.35 29.69 14.53
C ILE A 323 8.83 29.93 13.13
N ASN A 324 8.72 28.85 12.35
CA ASN A 324 8.03 28.85 11.07
C ASN A 324 6.54 28.69 11.32
N THR A 325 5.75 29.63 10.86
CA THR A 325 4.29 29.59 10.92
C THR A 325 3.70 29.67 9.54
N ALA A 326 2.42 29.37 9.38
CA ALA A 326 1.71 29.57 8.12
C ALA A 326 1.76 31.03 7.62
N GLY A 327 1.90 32.01 8.55
CA GLY A 327 2.05 33.45 8.24
C GLY A 327 3.50 33.91 8.05
N GLY A 328 4.49 33.01 8.06
CA GLY A 328 5.90 33.34 7.88
C GLY A 328 6.76 33.04 9.13
N ILE A 329 7.98 33.60 9.12
CA ILE A 329 8.98 33.36 10.17
C ILE A 329 8.81 34.41 11.28
N VAL A 330 8.62 33.97 12.52
CA VAL A 330 8.45 34.82 13.69
C VAL A 330 9.50 34.48 14.73
N LYS A 331 10.08 35.48 15.40
CA LYS A 331 10.90 35.29 16.62
C LYS A 331 10.01 35.42 17.82
N ALA A 332 9.97 34.40 18.68
CA ALA A 332 9.12 34.37 19.85
C ALA A 332 9.82 33.70 21.04
N PRO A 333 9.54 34.12 22.27
CA PRO A 333 10.10 33.52 23.49
C PRO A 333 9.46 32.16 23.74
N ILE A 334 10.28 31.23 24.26
CA ILE A 334 9.83 29.95 24.82
C ILE A 334 9.90 30.05 26.31
N TYR A 335 8.77 29.73 26.97
CA TYR A 335 8.66 29.58 28.41
C TYR A 335 8.39 28.15 28.80
N GLN A 336 8.93 27.71 29.93
CA GLN A 336 8.65 26.42 30.54
C GLN A 336 7.74 26.66 31.76
N PHE A 337 6.71 25.88 31.87
CA PHE A 337 5.75 25.86 32.96
C PHE A 337 5.95 24.59 33.78
N SER A 338 5.70 24.63 35.06
CA SER A 338 5.92 23.51 35.99
C SER A 338 5.07 22.29 35.59
N SER A 339 3.86 22.54 35.10
CA SER A 339 2.95 21.48 34.68
C SER A 339 1.96 21.92 33.60
N PHE A 340 1.53 20.97 32.81
CA PHE A 340 0.38 21.11 31.91
C PHE A 340 -0.47 19.83 31.95
N GLU A 341 -1.78 20.01 32.13
CA GLU A 341 -2.72 18.91 32.34
C GLU A 341 -3.83 18.95 31.30
N ILE A 342 -4.19 17.78 30.76
CA ILE A 342 -5.43 17.56 30.00
C ILE A 342 -6.08 16.30 30.57
N GLY A 343 -7.31 16.42 31.10
CA GLY A 343 -7.96 15.32 31.79
C GLY A 343 -7.14 14.84 32.98
N GLU A 344 -6.79 13.58 33.03
CA GLU A 344 -6.01 12.95 34.10
C GLU A 344 -4.49 13.01 33.86
N TYR A 345 -4.06 13.48 32.71
CA TYR A 345 -2.64 13.42 32.31
C TYR A 345 -1.93 14.74 32.54
N ARG A 346 -0.97 14.70 33.46
CA ARG A 346 -0.09 15.81 33.79
C ARG A 346 1.30 15.60 33.21
N ILE A 347 1.79 16.55 32.40
CA ILE A 347 3.15 16.59 31.89
C ILE A 347 3.92 17.70 32.63
N PRO A 348 5.00 17.36 33.35
CA PRO A 348 5.87 18.36 33.98
C PRO A 348 6.77 19.06 32.95
N ASN A 349 7.21 20.26 33.32
CA ASN A 349 8.19 21.04 32.53
C ASN A 349 7.75 21.29 31.09
N MET A 350 6.46 21.56 30.90
CA MET A 350 5.87 21.77 29.58
C MET A 350 6.30 23.12 28.99
N LYS A 351 6.73 23.09 27.74
CA LYS A 351 7.22 24.29 27.02
C LYS A 351 6.15 24.83 26.08
N PHE A 352 5.98 26.14 26.10
CA PHE A 352 5.13 26.89 25.19
C PHE A 352 5.91 28.01 24.52
N VAL A 353 5.68 28.20 23.21
CA VAL A 353 6.02 29.45 22.53
C VAL A 353 4.95 30.47 22.88
N VAL A 354 5.36 31.68 23.32
CA VAL A 354 4.42 32.78 23.54
C VAL A 354 4.49 33.75 22.38
N MET A 355 3.39 33.92 21.64
CA MET A 355 3.35 34.78 20.47
C MET A 355 1.98 35.41 20.24
N VAL A 356 1.93 36.47 19.48
CA VAL A 356 0.66 37.04 19.02
C VAL A 356 0.02 36.08 18.03
N LEU A 357 -1.17 35.62 18.33
CA LEU A 357 -2.01 34.88 17.38
C LEU A 357 -2.99 35.90 16.77
N GLU A 358 -3.04 35.92 15.44
CA GLU A 358 -3.98 36.81 14.74
C GLU A 358 -5.42 36.37 15.03
N ASP A 359 -6.22 37.34 15.49
CA ASP A 359 -7.66 37.14 15.68
C ASP A 359 -8.32 37.00 14.28
N SER A 360 -8.52 35.77 13.82
CA SER A 360 -9.25 35.47 12.58
C SER A 360 -10.76 35.79 12.68
N GLY A 361 -11.11 36.88 13.36
CA GLY A 361 -12.46 37.44 13.39
C GLY A 361 -13.52 36.64 14.16
N SER A 362 -13.14 35.53 14.80
CA SER A 362 -14.03 34.73 15.62
C SER A 362 -13.74 34.99 17.12
N LYS A 363 -14.74 35.39 17.89
CA LYS A 363 -14.64 35.68 19.33
C LYS A 363 -14.22 34.47 20.22
N ASN A 364 -13.99 33.28 19.60
CA ASN A 364 -13.81 32.00 20.31
C ASN A 364 -12.53 31.23 19.93
N ASN A 365 -11.49 31.85 19.42
CA ASN A 365 -10.31 31.17 18.88
C ASN A 365 -9.39 30.48 19.92
N GLY A 366 -9.81 30.14 21.12
CA GLY A 366 -8.94 29.53 22.11
C GLY A 366 -7.79 30.43 22.59
N ASP A 367 -7.02 29.95 23.55
CA ASP A 367 -5.90 30.66 24.15
C ASP A 367 -4.55 30.31 23.53
N GLY A 368 -4.54 29.35 22.58
CA GLY A 368 -3.32 28.89 21.93
C GLY A 368 -3.54 27.62 21.13
N LEU A 369 -2.39 26.93 20.80
CA LEU A 369 -2.34 25.68 20.06
C LEU A 369 -1.72 24.57 20.91
N LEU A 370 -2.30 23.39 20.87
CA LEU A 370 -1.75 22.16 21.44
C LEU A 370 -0.92 21.43 20.40
N GLY A 371 0.39 21.42 20.55
CA GLY A 371 1.33 20.83 19.63
C GLY A 371 1.80 19.42 20.01
N MET A 372 2.68 18.88 19.15
CA MET A 372 3.21 17.53 19.31
C MET A 372 4.10 17.34 20.53
N ASN A 373 4.65 18.40 21.14
CA ASN A 373 5.41 18.27 22.39
C ASN A 373 4.58 17.74 23.57
N TYR A 374 3.25 17.84 23.51
CA TYR A 374 2.34 17.15 24.42
C TYR A 374 1.85 15.83 23.81
N LEU A 375 1.27 15.89 22.61
CA LEU A 375 0.57 14.76 22.00
C LEU A 375 1.47 13.52 21.79
N LYS A 376 2.76 13.71 21.50
CA LYS A 376 3.71 12.59 21.30
C LYS A 376 3.98 11.73 22.56
N ALA A 377 3.60 12.21 23.75
CA ALA A 377 3.69 11.39 24.96
C ALA A 377 2.64 10.28 25.00
N PHE A 378 1.68 10.32 24.08
CA PHE A 378 0.54 9.42 24.01
C PHE A 378 0.42 8.76 22.66
N ASN A 379 -0.18 7.57 22.64
CA ASN A 379 -0.91 7.08 21.49
C ASN A 379 -2.25 7.80 21.52
N PHE A 380 -2.43 8.80 20.66
CA PHE A 380 -3.63 9.64 20.67
C PHE A 380 -4.46 9.41 19.39
N GLN A 381 -5.76 9.58 19.54
CA GLN A 381 -6.72 9.56 18.44
C GLN A 381 -7.76 10.65 18.64
N ILE A 382 -8.16 11.32 17.56
CA ILE A 382 -9.29 12.23 17.54
C ILE A 382 -10.49 11.48 16.97
N ASP A 383 -11.44 11.17 17.83
CA ASP A 383 -12.75 10.63 17.44
C ASP A 383 -13.62 11.80 16.98
N GLN A 384 -13.68 11.99 15.66
CA GLN A 384 -14.40 13.12 15.06
C GLN A 384 -15.91 12.97 15.19
N GLU A 385 -16.43 11.74 15.16
CA GLU A 385 -17.88 11.47 15.27
C GLU A 385 -18.43 11.85 16.65
N ASN A 386 -17.66 11.56 17.70
CA ASN A 386 -18.08 11.82 19.07
C ASN A 386 -17.41 13.06 19.66
N SER A 387 -16.61 13.81 18.87
CA SER A 387 -15.84 14.98 19.32
C SER A 387 -15.04 14.69 20.58
N ARG A 388 -14.16 13.67 20.52
CA ARG A 388 -13.34 13.24 21.66
C ARG A 388 -11.88 13.08 21.29
N LEU A 389 -11.00 13.43 22.22
CA LEU A 389 -9.58 13.09 22.19
C LEU A 389 -9.35 11.87 23.08
N LEU A 390 -8.91 10.79 22.49
CA LEU A 390 -8.52 9.58 23.22
C LEU A 390 -7.01 9.61 23.44
N LEU A 391 -6.59 9.53 24.69
CA LEU A 391 -5.18 9.52 25.09
C LEU A 391 -4.85 8.23 25.83
N LYS A 392 -3.81 7.52 25.35
CA LYS A 392 -3.23 6.35 26.02
C LYS A 392 -1.73 6.59 26.17
N PRO A 393 -1.14 6.57 27.38
CA PRO A 393 0.31 6.68 27.56
C PRO A 393 1.06 5.63 26.74
N ARG A 394 2.19 6.05 26.19
CA ARG A 394 3.06 5.13 25.43
C ARG A 394 3.82 4.20 26.36
#